data_6f9dbe05cde1ee49a9a0786d72644c0f
#
_entry.id   6f9dbe05cde1ee49a9a0786d72644c0f
#
_cell.length_a   1.000
_cell.length_b   1.000
_cell.length_c   1.000
_cell.angle_alpha   90.00
_cell.angle_beta   90.00
_cell.angle_gamma   90.00
#
_symmetry.space_group_name_H-M   'P 1'
#
loop_
_entity.id
_entity.type
_entity.pdbx_description
1 polymer ?
#
loop_
_entity_poly.entity_id
_entity_poly.type
_entity_poly.pdbx_seq_one_letter_code
_entity_poly.pdbx_strand_id
1 'polypeptide(L)'
;MAEVSLQAVTKRFGAQTALEDLSMTVPDGSFVVLLGPTGAGKTTVLRMVSGLDKPDQGEILIGGRSMTGLTPAQRDVAMVFQQYSLYPHLTVRENMEFPLKSPLLRTPKAEIARKVAEVAEILQISHKLDNKATALSGGEMQRVSIGRALVRDPSVYLMDEPLSSLDAKLRSDLRIELKNIQANSGATLIYVTHDQLAAMTMATHVGVLDHGRLVQFGPPREIYENPVSL
;
A
#
# COMPACT_ATOMS: atom_id res chain seq x y z
N MET A 1 1.50 -1.08 -15.76
CA MET A 1 2.08 -0.97 -14.44
C MET A 1 2.96 0.23 -14.42
N ALA A 2 3.39 0.71 -13.25
CA ALA A 2 3.97 2.03 -13.24
C ALA A 2 5.14 2.12 -12.26
N GLU A 3 6.28 2.60 -12.75
CA GLU A 3 7.36 3.10 -11.91
C GLU A 3 6.88 4.27 -11.05
N VAL A 4 7.33 4.37 -9.81
CA VAL A 4 7.07 5.53 -8.95
C VAL A 4 8.40 6.21 -8.63
N SER A 5 8.53 7.48 -9.00
CA SER A 5 9.74 8.28 -8.74
C SER A 5 9.40 9.47 -7.83
N LEU A 6 10.13 9.59 -6.73
CA LEU A 6 10.13 10.77 -5.87
C LEU A 6 11.45 11.51 -6.15
N GLN A 7 11.37 12.81 -6.43
CA GLN A 7 12.52 13.63 -6.81
C GLN A 7 12.63 14.83 -5.86
N ALA A 8 13.66 14.82 -5.00
CA ALA A 8 13.97 15.87 -4.03
C ALA A 8 12.74 16.29 -3.18
N VAL A 9 11.94 15.30 -2.77
CA VAL A 9 10.66 15.54 -2.10
C VAL A 9 10.87 15.96 -0.66
N THR A 10 10.36 17.14 -0.31
CA THR A 10 10.33 17.67 1.05
C THR A 10 8.88 17.87 1.52
N LYS A 11 8.59 17.48 2.77
CA LYS A 11 7.28 17.68 3.41
C LYS A 11 7.43 18.16 4.83
N ARG A 12 6.69 19.24 5.15
CA ARG A 12 6.64 19.83 6.49
C ARG A 12 5.21 19.87 7.00
N PHE A 13 5.05 19.67 8.30
CA PHE A 13 3.81 19.88 9.03
C PHE A 13 4.07 20.90 10.15
N GLY A 14 3.70 22.16 9.91
CA GLY A 14 4.09 23.25 10.79
C GLY A 14 5.61 23.41 10.89
N ALA A 15 6.14 23.32 12.10
CA ALA A 15 7.59 23.41 12.34
C ALA A 15 8.33 22.07 12.13
N GLN A 16 7.62 20.95 12.01
CA GLN A 16 8.22 19.63 11.87
C GLN A 16 8.44 19.26 10.41
N THR A 17 9.67 18.93 10.04
CA THR A 17 10.00 18.33 8.74
C THR A 17 9.78 16.82 8.83
N ALA A 18 8.82 16.32 8.05
CA ALA A 18 8.49 14.89 8.01
C ALA A 18 9.28 14.14 6.94
N LEU A 19 9.62 14.81 5.85
CA LEU A 19 10.52 14.31 4.80
C LEU A 19 11.44 15.45 4.34
N GLU A 20 12.70 15.13 4.11
CA GLU A 20 13.70 16.09 3.72
C GLU A 20 14.53 15.58 2.55
N ASP A 21 14.39 16.27 1.38
CA ASP A 21 15.14 15.99 0.14
C ASP A 21 15.13 14.50 -0.25
N LEU A 22 13.98 13.85 -0.11
CA LEU A 22 13.84 12.42 -0.35
C LEU A 22 13.76 12.15 -1.85
N SER A 23 14.76 11.40 -2.37
CA SER A 23 14.77 10.92 -3.74
C SER A 23 14.83 9.41 -3.76
N MET A 24 13.85 8.75 -4.45
CA MET A 24 13.73 7.30 -4.52
C MET A 24 13.00 6.91 -5.80
N THR A 25 13.47 5.87 -6.47
CA THR A 25 12.79 5.26 -7.61
C THR A 25 12.35 3.85 -7.24
N VAL A 26 11.05 3.60 -7.27
CA VAL A 26 10.40 2.30 -7.12
C VAL A 26 10.24 1.72 -8.52
N PRO A 27 10.99 0.66 -8.89
CA PRO A 27 10.91 0.10 -10.23
C PRO A 27 9.52 -0.44 -10.57
N ASP A 28 9.14 -0.38 -11.85
CA ASP A 28 7.90 -0.98 -12.32
C ASP A 28 7.81 -2.47 -11.97
N GLY A 29 6.66 -2.92 -11.52
CA GLY A 29 6.42 -4.30 -11.13
C GLY A 29 7.22 -4.77 -9.90
N SER A 30 7.81 -3.88 -9.12
CA SER A 30 8.56 -4.23 -7.91
C SER A 30 7.68 -4.26 -6.66
N PHE A 31 8.11 -5.07 -5.69
CA PHE A 31 7.61 -5.05 -4.31
C PHE A 31 8.62 -4.32 -3.44
N VAL A 32 8.39 -3.04 -3.15
CA VAL A 32 9.27 -2.23 -2.31
C VAL A 32 8.75 -2.19 -0.88
N VAL A 33 9.61 -2.53 0.08
CA VAL A 33 9.31 -2.37 1.51
C VAL A 33 10.06 -1.18 2.08
N LEU A 34 9.33 -0.26 2.71
CA LEU A 34 9.92 0.86 3.45
C LEU A 34 10.00 0.50 4.94
N LEU A 35 11.23 0.40 5.44
CA LEU A 35 11.55 0.18 6.84
C LEU A 35 11.98 1.49 7.52
N GLY A 36 11.87 1.52 8.83
CA GLY A 36 12.36 2.60 9.67
C GLY A 36 11.59 2.71 11.00
N PRO A 37 12.08 3.48 11.96
CA PRO A 37 11.40 3.67 13.23
C PRO A 37 10.07 4.43 13.07
N THR A 38 9.27 4.43 14.13
CA THR A 38 8.06 5.27 14.18
C THR A 38 8.44 6.74 14.02
N GLY A 39 7.72 7.45 13.17
CA GLY A 39 8.03 8.86 12.88
C GLY A 39 9.10 9.08 11.79
N ALA A 40 9.68 8.04 11.20
CA ALA A 40 10.68 8.16 10.13
C ALA A 40 10.14 8.73 8.80
N GLY A 41 8.83 8.97 8.65
CA GLY A 41 8.23 9.53 7.44
C GLY A 41 7.59 8.51 6.49
N LYS A 42 7.58 7.22 6.83
CA LYS A 42 7.07 6.13 5.96
C LYS A 42 5.63 6.36 5.50
N THR A 43 4.69 6.58 6.42
CA THR A 43 3.28 6.90 6.11
C THR A 43 3.16 8.18 5.30
N THR A 44 4.01 9.17 5.55
CA THR A 44 4.05 10.43 4.78
C THR A 44 4.41 10.17 3.32
N VAL A 45 5.37 9.29 3.03
CA VAL A 45 5.68 8.87 1.65
C VAL A 45 4.44 8.31 0.97
N LEU A 46 3.74 7.34 1.60
CA LEU A 46 2.51 6.77 1.02
C LEU A 46 1.43 7.83 0.78
N ARG A 47 1.22 8.74 1.75
CA ARG A 47 0.21 9.80 1.63
C ARG A 47 0.51 10.77 0.49
N MET A 48 1.79 11.07 0.25
CA MET A 48 2.18 11.92 -0.88
C MET A 48 2.05 11.20 -2.22
N VAL A 49 2.47 9.93 -2.34
CA VAL A 49 2.27 9.13 -3.55
C VAL A 49 0.78 8.98 -3.87
N SER A 50 -0.05 8.73 -2.85
CA SER A 50 -1.52 8.63 -3.03
C SER A 50 -2.20 9.96 -3.37
N GLY A 51 -1.56 11.10 -3.13
CA GLY A 51 -2.13 12.43 -3.34
C GLY A 51 -3.01 12.95 -2.20
N LEU A 52 -3.01 12.26 -1.06
CA LEU A 52 -3.66 12.74 0.18
C LEU A 52 -2.93 13.94 0.76
N ASP A 53 -1.61 13.97 0.64
CA ASP A 53 -0.79 15.12 0.95
C ASP A 53 -0.02 15.58 -0.30
N LYS A 54 0.34 16.86 -0.33
CA LYS A 54 1.16 17.44 -1.39
C LYS A 54 2.57 17.69 -0.88
N PRO A 55 3.61 17.43 -1.67
CA PRO A 55 4.97 17.85 -1.32
C PRO A 55 5.04 19.39 -1.24
N ASP A 56 5.87 19.91 -0.36
CA ASP A 56 6.18 21.34 -0.28
C ASP A 56 7.29 21.71 -1.27
N GLN A 57 8.18 20.75 -1.59
CA GLN A 57 9.22 20.85 -2.63
C GLN A 57 9.39 19.50 -3.31
N GLY A 58 9.95 19.51 -4.51
CA GLY A 58 10.19 18.29 -5.30
C GLY A 58 8.96 17.85 -6.07
N GLU A 59 9.07 16.68 -6.69
CA GLU A 59 8.05 16.15 -7.59
C GLU A 59 7.86 14.64 -7.40
N ILE A 60 6.63 14.17 -7.70
CA ILE A 60 6.28 12.75 -7.71
C ILE A 60 5.78 12.40 -9.10
N LEU A 61 6.37 11.34 -9.68
CA LEU A 61 5.96 10.80 -10.96
C LEU A 61 5.45 9.36 -10.77
N ILE A 62 4.42 9.01 -11.52
CA ILE A 62 3.91 7.63 -11.64
C ILE A 62 3.84 7.29 -13.13
N GLY A 63 4.56 6.26 -13.57
CA GLY A 63 4.67 5.91 -14.99
C GLY A 63 5.24 7.06 -15.83
N GLY A 64 6.21 7.81 -15.30
CA GLY A 64 6.82 8.98 -15.95
C GLY A 64 5.92 10.22 -16.02
N ARG A 65 4.67 10.15 -15.54
CA ARG A 65 3.74 11.28 -15.51
C ARG A 65 3.80 12.00 -14.17
N SER A 66 3.91 13.33 -14.20
CA SER A 66 3.80 14.16 -13.00
C SER A 66 2.45 14.03 -12.30
N MET A 67 2.50 13.84 -10.98
CA MET A 67 1.32 13.79 -10.12
C MET A 67 0.96 15.16 -9.54
N THR A 68 1.68 16.20 -9.89
CA THR A 68 1.43 17.57 -9.41
C THR A 68 0.04 18.02 -9.81
N GLY A 69 -0.73 18.51 -8.85
CA GLY A 69 -2.11 18.99 -9.06
C GLY A 69 -3.17 17.89 -9.23
N LEU A 70 -2.78 16.62 -9.36
CA LEU A 70 -3.75 15.52 -9.47
C LEU A 70 -4.31 15.13 -8.10
N THR A 71 -5.62 14.92 -8.06
CA THR A 71 -6.32 14.37 -6.89
C THR A 71 -6.04 12.87 -6.73
N PRO A 72 -6.24 12.27 -5.54
CA PRO A 72 -6.07 10.82 -5.33
C PRO A 72 -6.84 9.96 -6.36
N ALA A 73 -8.07 10.36 -6.70
CA ALA A 73 -8.91 9.63 -7.66
C ALA A 73 -8.33 9.58 -9.09
N GLN A 74 -7.43 10.52 -9.44
CA GLN A 74 -6.82 10.62 -10.76
C GLN A 74 -5.47 9.91 -10.88
N ARG A 75 -4.94 9.36 -9.76
CA ARG A 75 -3.58 8.79 -9.72
C ARG A 75 -3.50 7.29 -10.00
N ASP A 76 -4.61 6.61 -10.17
CA ASP A 76 -4.69 5.15 -10.35
C ASP A 76 -3.88 4.35 -9.31
N VAL A 77 -4.01 4.73 -8.05
CA VAL A 77 -3.39 4.07 -6.90
C VAL A 77 -4.47 3.53 -5.95
N ALA A 78 -4.20 2.44 -5.26
CA ALA A 78 -5.03 1.97 -4.16
C ALA A 78 -4.24 1.99 -2.85
N MET A 79 -4.84 2.56 -1.80
CA MET A 79 -4.18 2.67 -0.50
C MET A 79 -4.93 1.86 0.56
N VAL A 80 -4.18 1.03 1.28
CA VAL A 80 -4.60 0.34 2.50
C VAL A 80 -4.04 1.12 3.68
N PHE A 81 -4.93 1.63 4.51
CA PHE A 81 -4.58 2.42 5.70
C PHE A 81 -4.32 1.49 6.89
N GLN A 82 -3.50 1.95 7.83
CA GLN A 82 -3.29 1.30 9.12
C GLN A 82 -4.60 1.17 9.91
N GLN A 83 -5.44 2.20 9.88
CA GLN A 83 -6.84 2.12 10.33
C GLN A 83 -7.70 1.66 9.17
N TYR A 84 -8.52 0.65 9.37
CA TYR A 84 -9.24 -0.11 8.33
C TYR A 84 -10.05 0.74 7.34
N SER A 85 -10.51 1.93 7.74
CA SER A 85 -11.27 2.89 6.91
C SER A 85 -12.46 2.26 6.18
N LEU A 86 -13.14 1.30 6.81
CA LEU A 86 -14.32 0.65 6.25
C LEU A 86 -15.55 1.55 6.39
N TYR A 87 -16.50 1.37 5.50
CA TYR A 87 -17.84 1.98 5.59
C TYR A 87 -18.68 1.15 6.57
N PRO A 88 -18.96 1.65 7.79
CA PRO A 88 -19.51 0.83 8.87
C PRO A 88 -20.93 0.34 8.60
N HIS A 89 -21.71 1.08 7.82
CA HIS A 89 -23.08 0.76 7.45
C HIS A 89 -23.21 -0.23 6.29
N LEU A 90 -22.11 -0.47 5.55
CA LEU A 90 -22.07 -1.43 4.44
C LEU A 90 -21.66 -2.81 4.91
N THR A 91 -22.09 -3.84 4.16
CA THR A 91 -21.62 -5.22 4.31
C THR A 91 -20.16 -5.34 3.84
N VAL A 92 -19.51 -6.48 4.11
CA VAL A 92 -18.19 -6.82 3.57
C VAL A 92 -18.21 -6.77 2.05
N ARG A 93 -19.21 -7.43 1.44
CA ARG A 93 -19.43 -7.42 -0.01
C ARG A 93 -19.51 -6.00 -0.55
N GLU A 94 -20.38 -5.19 0.01
CA GLU A 94 -20.57 -3.80 -0.44
C GLU A 94 -19.31 -2.94 -0.25
N ASN A 95 -18.56 -3.14 0.84
CA ASN A 95 -17.27 -2.48 1.04
C ASN A 95 -16.29 -2.83 -0.07
N MET A 96 -16.19 -4.11 -0.45
CA MET A 96 -15.29 -4.56 -1.53
C MET A 96 -15.77 -4.13 -2.92
N GLU A 97 -17.07 -4.10 -3.17
CA GLU A 97 -17.65 -3.64 -4.43
C GLU A 97 -17.53 -2.12 -4.63
N PHE A 98 -17.47 -1.36 -3.53
CA PHE A 98 -17.56 0.11 -3.55
C PHE A 98 -16.59 0.78 -4.56
N PRO A 99 -15.28 0.47 -4.58
CA PRO A 99 -14.36 1.09 -5.53
C PRO A 99 -14.68 0.73 -6.99
N LEU A 100 -15.23 -0.45 -7.25
CA LEU A 100 -15.58 -0.92 -8.61
C LEU A 100 -16.87 -0.30 -9.14
N LYS A 101 -17.74 0.19 -8.25
CA LYS A 101 -18.98 0.91 -8.61
C LYS A 101 -18.74 2.37 -9.01
N SER A 102 -17.48 2.83 -9.01
CA SER A 102 -17.13 4.16 -9.47
C SER A 102 -17.57 4.37 -10.91
N PRO A 103 -18.26 5.48 -11.25
CA PRO A 103 -18.63 5.80 -12.64
C PRO A 103 -17.43 5.90 -13.58
N LEU A 104 -16.23 6.15 -13.04
CA LEU A 104 -14.99 6.22 -13.81
C LEU A 104 -14.55 4.85 -14.35
N LEU A 105 -14.79 3.77 -13.58
CA LEU A 105 -14.33 2.40 -13.95
C LEU A 105 -15.30 1.68 -14.86
N ARG A 106 -16.62 1.98 -14.77
CA ARG A 106 -17.69 1.36 -15.57
C ARG A 106 -17.67 -0.18 -15.57
N THR A 107 -17.28 -0.79 -14.44
CA THR A 107 -17.12 -2.24 -14.31
C THR A 107 -18.48 -2.94 -14.36
N PRO A 108 -18.68 -3.98 -15.21
CA PRO A 108 -19.93 -4.74 -15.29
C PRO A 108 -20.25 -5.46 -13.96
N LYS A 109 -21.53 -5.56 -13.61
CA LYS A 109 -21.97 -6.19 -12.34
C LYS A 109 -21.47 -7.64 -12.18
N ALA A 110 -21.45 -8.42 -13.25
CA ALA A 110 -20.96 -9.80 -13.23
C ALA A 110 -19.47 -9.87 -12.91
N GLU A 111 -18.68 -8.94 -13.45
CA GLU A 111 -17.25 -8.84 -13.19
C GLU A 111 -16.98 -8.39 -11.74
N ILE A 112 -17.76 -7.43 -11.22
CA ILE A 112 -17.68 -7.01 -9.81
C ILE A 112 -17.88 -8.22 -8.90
N ALA A 113 -18.95 -8.99 -9.13
CA ALA A 113 -19.26 -10.16 -8.32
C ALA A 113 -18.14 -11.22 -8.37
N ARG A 114 -17.57 -11.48 -9.54
CA ARG A 114 -16.45 -12.41 -9.73
C ARG A 114 -15.20 -11.95 -8.97
N LYS A 115 -14.75 -10.71 -9.18
CA LYS A 115 -13.56 -10.15 -8.50
C LYS A 115 -13.71 -10.17 -6.97
N VAL A 116 -14.88 -9.79 -6.46
CA VAL A 116 -15.15 -9.82 -5.02
C VAL A 116 -15.09 -11.24 -4.47
N ALA A 117 -15.67 -12.24 -5.16
CA ALA A 117 -15.61 -13.62 -4.72
C ALA A 117 -14.18 -14.18 -4.70
N GLU A 118 -13.39 -13.96 -5.76
CA GLU A 118 -12.00 -14.37 -5.86
C GLU A 118 -11.14 -13.77 -4.75
N VAL A 119 -11.23 -12.46 -4.53
CA VAL A 119 -10.46 -11.78 -3.49
C VAL A 119 -10.91 -12.19 -2.09
N ALA A 120 -12.22 -12.39 -1.87
CA ALA A 120 -12.74 -12.86 -0.60
C ALA A 120 -12.25 -14.27 -0.24
N GLU A 121 -12.07 -15.14 -1.22
CA GLU A 121 -11.51 -16.48 -1.03
C GLU A 121 -10.02 -16.41 -0.66
N ILE A 122 -9.22 -15.65 -1.40
CA ILE A 122 -7.79 -15.41 -1.09
C ILE A 122 -7.62 -14.92 0.34
N LEU A 123 -8.46 -13.97 0.76
CA LEU A 123 -8.39 -13.36 2.09
C LEU A 123 -9.10 -14.19 3.18
N GLN A 124 -9.64 -15.36 2.85
CA GLN A 124 -10.37 -16.25 3.78
C GLN A 124 -11.51 -15.53 4.51
N ILE A 125 -12.26 -14.68 3.79
CA ILE A 125 -13.36 -13.86 4.35
C ILE A 125 -14.71 -14.14 3.66
N SER A 126 -14.79 -15.11 2.74
CA SER A 126 -15.99 -15.43 1.96
C SER A 126 -17.24 -15.67 2.82
N HIS A 127 -17.06 -16.32 3.99
CA HIS A 127 -18.13 -16.63 4.93
C HIS A 127 -18.71 -15.39 5.65
N LYS A 128 -18.09 -14.22 5.48
CA LYS A 128 -18.49 -12.95 6.10
C LYS A 128 -19.03 -11.93 5.11
N LEU A 129 -19.13 -12.27 3.82
CA LEU A 129 -19.49 -11.32 2.77
C LEU A 129 -20.78 -10.54 3.04
N ASP A 130 -21.76 -11.17 3.67
CA ASP A 130 -23.05 -10.56 3.95
C ASP A 130 -23.16 -9.94 5.35
N ASN A 131 -22.09 -10.01 6.16
CA ASN A 131 -22.02 -9.36 7.46
C ASN A 131 -21.73 -7.86 7.30
N LYS A 132 -22.25 -7.03 8.21
CA LYS A 132 -21.89 -5.61 8.29
C LYS A 132 -20.47 -5.45 8.83
N ALA A 133 -19.78 -4.39 8.39
CA ALA A 133 -18.42 -4.10 8.84
C ALA A 133 -18.33 -3.94 10.37
N THR A 134 -19.37 -3.46 11.03
CA THR A 134 -19.45 -3.32 12.50
C THR A 134 -19.51 -4.65 13.25
N ALA A 135 -19.79 -5.76 12.59
CA ALA A 135 -19.85 -7.08 13.19
C ALA A 135 -18.56 -7.90 13.02
N LEU A 136 -17.49 -7.26 12.56
CA LEU A 136 -16.20 -7.89 12.28
C LEU A 136 -15.21 -7.68 13.43
N SER A 137 -14.34 -8.67 13.66
CA SER A 137 -13.12 -8.50 14.47
C SER A 137 -12.11 -7.59 13.76
N GLY A 138 -11.12 -7.10 14.50
CA GLY A 138 -10.05 -6.25 13.93
C GLY A 138 -9.31 -6.92 12.76
N GLY A 139 -8.97 -8.20 12.88
CA GLY A 139 -8.33 -8.95 11.80
C GLY A 139 -9.23 -9.15 10.57
N GLU A 140 -10.54 -9.34 10.76
CA GLU A 140 -11.50 -9.41 9.65
C GLU A 140 -11.65 -8.06 8.97
N MET A 141 -11.73 -6.96 9.73
CA MET A 141 -11.76 -5.59 9.18
C MET A 141 -10.51 -5.29 8.34
N GLN A 142 -9.35 -5.73 8.80
CA GLN A 142 -8.09 -5.57 8.08
C GLN A 142 -8.12 -6.31 6.74
N ARG A 143 -8.57 -7.57 6.73
CA ARG A 143 -8.72 -8.35 5.48
C ARG A 143 -9.67 -7.67 4.49
N VAL A 144 -10.79 -7.15 4.96
CA VAL A 144 -11.73 -6.40 4.10
C VAL A 144 -11.09 -5.13 3.55
N SER A 145 -10.28 -4.41 4.34
CA SER A 145 -9.54 -3.23 3.90
C SER A 145 -8.53 -3.57 2.79
N ILE A 146 -7.78 -4.66 2.94
CA ILE A 146 -6.90 -5.19 1.89
C ILE A 146 -7.72 -5.58 0.64
N GLY A 147 -8.84 -6.29 0.84
CA GLY A 147 -9.72 -6.72 -0.24
C GLY A 147 -10.23 -5.56 -1.10
N ARG A 148 -10.58 -4.44 -0.48
CA ARG A 148 -10.99 -3.23 -1.20
C ARG A 148 -9.91 -2.67 -2.13
N ALA A 149 -8.64 -2.82 -1.77
CA ALA A 149 -7.54 -2.43 -2.64
C ALA A 149 -7.35 -3.44 -3.78
N LEU A 150 -7.34 -4.75 -3.45
CA LEU A 150 -7.05 -5.81 -4.40
C LEU A 150 -8.10 -5.94 -5.51
N VAL A 151 -9.40 -5.77 -5.21
CA VAL A 151 -10.46 -5.84 -6.24
C VAL A 151 -10.33 -4.78 -7.33
N ARG A 152 -9.64 -3.67 -7.04
CA ARG A 152 -9.53 -2.53 -7.95
C ARG A 152 -8.50 -2.76 -9.06
N ASP A 153 -7.46 -3.54 -8.80
CA ASP A 153 -6.36 -3.81 -9.72
C ASP A 153 -5.67 -2.51 -10.25
N PRO A 154 -5.14 -1.67 -9.34
CA PRO A 154 -4.50 -0.40 -9.71
C PRO A 154 -3.08 -0.61 -10.24
N SER A 155 -2.53 0.44 -10.88
CA SER A 155 -1.12 0.45 -11.30
C SER A 155 -0.14 0.40 -10.12
N VAL A 156 -0.51 0.95 -8.96
CA VAL A 156 0.32 0.98 -7.75
C VAL A 156 -0.51 0.69 -6.50
N TYR A 157 -0.07 -0.28 -5.71
CA TYR A 157 -0.59 -0.54 -4.36
C TYR A 157 0.26 0.18 -3.32
N LEU A 158 -0.40 0.86 -2.38
CA LEU A 158 0.21 1.54 -1.24
C LEU A 158 -0.34 0.91 0.04
N MET A 159 0.51 0.31 0.87
CA MET A 159 0.07 -0.45 2.04
C MET A 159 0.78 0.04 3.30
N ASP A 160 0.01 0.64 4.21
CA ASP A 160 0.51 1.16 5.49
C ASP A 160 0.24 0.17 6.62
N GLU A 161 1.25 -0.59 7.02
CA GLU A 161 1.19 -1.65 8.05
C GLU A 161 0.00 -2.62 7.93
N PRO A 162 -0.29 -3.16 6.73
CA PRO A 162 -1.56 -3.82 6.44
C PRO A 162 -1.76 -5.16 7.19
N LEU A 163 -0.72 -5.72 7.79
CA LEU A 163 -0.79 -7.02 8.48
C LEU A 163 -0.50 -6.91 9.99
N SER A 164 -0.32 -5.69 10.53
CA SER A 164 0.11 -5.49 11.93
C SER A 164 -0.90 -6.00 12.96
N SER A 165 -2.20 -5.93 12.66
CA SER A 165 -3.29 -6.33 13.58
C SER A 165 -3.69 -7.80 13.49
N LEU A 166 -2.99 -8.61 12.67
CA LEU A 166 -3.29 -10.02 12.46
C LEU A 166 -2.47 -10.92 13.40
N ASP A 167 -3.03 -12.09 13.75
CA ASP A 167 -2.28 -13.15 14.42
C ASP A 167 -1.11 -13.67 13.57
N ALA A 168 -0.14 -14.35 14.20
CA ALA A 168 1.10 -14.74 13.55
C ALA A 168 0.91 -15.70 12.36
N LYS A 169 -0.04 -16.65 12.48
CA LYS A 169 -0.30 -17.63 11.43
C LYS A 169 -0.90 -16.95 10.20
N LEU A 170 -1.99 -16.23 10.40
CA LEU A 170 -2.69 -15.53 9.32
C LEU A 170 -1.79 -14.46 8.66
N ARG A 171 -0.97 -13.76 9.45
CA ARG A 171 0.03 -12.81 8.92
C ARG A 171 1.03 -13.51 7.99
N SER A 172 1.50 -14.71 8.37
CA SER A 172 2.41 -15.49 7.53
C SER A 172 1.75 -15.92 6.22
N ASP A 173 0.51 -16.44 6.29
CA ASP A 173 -0.24 -16.87 5.11
C ASP A 173 -0.50 -15.70 4.15
N LEU A 174 -0.96 -14.56 4.67
CA LEU A 174 -1.25 -13.38 3.86
C LEU A 174 0.01 -12.72 3.28
N ARG A 175 1.18 -12.84 3.90
CA ARG A 175 2.45 -12.40 3.28
C ARG A 175 2.70 -13.17 1.98
N ILE A 176 2.55 -14.50 2.01
CA ILE A 176 2.74 -15.35 0.83
C ILE A 176 1.74 -14.95 -0.25
N GLU A 177 0.47 -14.78 0.12
CA GLU A 177 -0.58 -14.41 -0.84
C GLU A 177 -0.37 -13.02 -1.45
N LEU A 178 0.01 -12.01 -0.68
CA LEU A 178 0.31 -10.68 -1.21
C LEU A 178 1.50 -10.71 -2.19
N LYS A 179 2.52 -11.52 -1.88
CA LYS A 179 3.66 -11.71 -2.79
C LYS A 179 3.22 -12.39 -4.08
N ASN A 180 2.39 -13.43 -3.99
CA ASN A 180 1.86 -14.15 -5.16
C ASN A 180 0.98 -13.23 -6.02
N ILE A 181 0.08 -12.47 -5.39
CA ILE A 181 -0.78 -11.50 -6.08
C ILE A 181 0.08 -10.49 -6.85
N GLN A 182 1.08 -9.92 -6.19
CA GLN A 182 1.97 -8.95 -6.82
C GLN A 182 2.76 -9.59 -7.98
N ALA A 183 3.33 -10.78 -7.79
CA ALA A 183 4.07 -11.48 -8.83
C ALA A 183 3.19 -11.83 -10.05
N ASN A 184 1.93 -12.25 -9.82
CA ASN A 184 1.01 -12.63 -10.89
C ASN A 184 0.43 -11.41 -11.63
N SER A 185 0.11 -10.33 -10.91
CA SER A 185 -0.41 -9.09 -11.51
C SER A 185 0.71 -8.24 -12.11
N GLY A 186 1.96 -8.41 -11.64
CA GLY A 186 3.11 -7.57 -11.95
C GLY A 186 2.94 -6.13 -11.44
N ALA A 187 1.97 -5.82 -10.58
CA ALA A 187 1.72 -4.49 -10.08
C ALA A 187 2.88 -3.99 -9.21
N THR A 188 3.11 -2.68 -9.24
CA THR A 188 4.04 -2.02 -8.34
C THR A 188 3.43 -1.91 -6.95
N LEU A 189 4.16 -2.30 -5.90
CA LEU A 189 3.68 -2.29 -4.53
C LEU A 189 4.68 -1.58 -3.61
N ILE A 190 4.21 -0.60 -2.84
CA ILE A 190 4.97 0.06 -1.79
C ILE A 190 4.33 -0.32 -0.44
N TYR A 191 5.08 -1.04 0.37
CA TYR A 191 4.65 -1.61 1.63
C TYR A 191 5.41 -0.98 2.79
N VAL A 192 4.72 -0.36 3.71
CA VAL A 192 5.32 0.22 4.92
C VAL A 192 5.15 -0.74 6.09
N THR A 193 6.22 -1.03 6.80
CA THR A 193 6.20 -1.86 8.01
C THR A 193 7.41 -1.58 8.89
N HIS A 194 7.35 -1.99 10.15
CA HIS A 194 8.48 -2.13 11.05
C HIS A 194 8.99 -3.57 11.14
N ASP A 195 8.37 -4.49 10.41
CA ASP A 195 8.67 -5.93 10.41
C ASP A 195 9.80 -6.24 9.42
N GLN A 196 11.01 -6.44 9.95
CA GLN A 196 12.19 -6.78 9.16
C GLN A 196 12.02 -8.11 8.40
N LEU A 197 11.29 -9.09 8.98
CA LEU A 197 11.06 -10.37 8.31
C LEU A 197 10.23 -10.18 7.03
N ALA A 198 9.22 -9.30 7.06
CA ALA A 198 8.45 -8.96 5.88
C ALA A 198 9.36 -8.36 4.78
N ALA A 199 10.26 -7.45 5.14
CA ALA A 199 11.21 -6.86 4.20
C ALA A 199 12.13 -7.91 3.56
N MET A 200 12.68 -8.81 4.35
CA MET A 200 13.62 -9.83 3.85
C MET A 200 12.96 -10.92 3.00
N THR A 201 11.65 -11.21 3.23
CA THR A 201 10.97 -12.36 2.57
C THR A 201 10.09 -11.93 1.37
N MET A 202 9.56 -10.72 1.37
CA MET A 202 8.60 -10.26 0.37
C MET A 202 9.22 -9.28 -0.64
N ALA A 203 10.14 -8.45 -0.21
CA ALA A 203 10.61 -7.33 -1.01
C ALA A 203 11.53 -7.75 -2.16
N THR A 204 11.39 -7.07 -3.29
CA THR A 204 12.42 -6.99 -4.33
C THR A 204 13.45 -5.93 -3.99
N HIS A 205 13.03 -4.84 -3.35
CA HIS A 205 13.87 -3.77 -2.85
C HIS A 205 13.39 -3.30 -1.47
N VAL A 206 14.34 -2.89 -0.64
CA VAL A 206 14.07 -2.32 0.69
C VAL A 206 14.59 -0.89 0.71
N GLY A 207 13.77 0.03 1.18
CA GLY A 207 14.16 1.40 1.51
C GLY A 207 14.18 1.59 3.01
N VAL A 208 15.31 2.01 3.55
CA VAL A 208 15.47 2.34 4.98
C VAL A 208 15.31 3.84 5.13
N LEU A 209 14.27 4.25 5.88
CA LEU A 209 14.04 5.66 6.23
C LEU A 209 14.42 5.91 7.67
N ASP A 210 15.10 7.04 7.90
CA ASP A 210 15.36 7.57 9.23
C ASP A 210 15.26 9.10 9.21
N HIS A 211 14.60 9.68 10.22
CA HIS A 211 14.41 11.13 10.36
C HIS A 211 14.00 11.87 9.07
N GLY A 212 13.10 11.27 8.30
CA GLY A 212 12.58 11.86 7.04
C GLY A 212 13.50 11.76 5.84
N ARG A 213 14.61 11.02 5.94
CA ARG A 213 15.57 10.82 4.86
C ARG A 213 15.67 9.35 4.46
N LEU A 214 15.96 9.10 3.19
CA LEU A 214 16.28 7.76 2.71
C LEU A 214 17.76 7.48 3.01
N VAL A 215 18.01 6.55 3.95
CA VAL A 215 19.38 6.17 4.37
C VAL A 215 20.01 5.19 3.39
N GLN A 216 19.21 4.21 2.95
CA GLN A 216 19.69 3.18 2.01
C GLN A 216 18.51 2.64 1.20
N PHE A 217 18.75 2.27 -0.06
CA PHE A 217 17.78 1.65 -0.94
C PHE A 217 18.48 0.60 -1.81
N GLY A 218 17.96 -0.64 -1.80
CA GLY A 218 18.55 -1.72 -2.59
C GLY A 218 17.86 -3.07 -2.36
N PRO A 219 18.38 -4.14 -2.97
CA PRO A 219 17.90 -5.49 -2.72
C PRO A 219 18.03 -5.87 -1.24
N PRO A 220 17.11 -6.72 -0.70
CA PRO A 220 17.13 -7.11 0.72
C PRO A 220 18.49 -7.66 1.19
N ARG A 221 19.14 -8.46 0.35
CA ARG A 221 20.45 -9.04 0.66
C ARG A 221 21.52 -7.99 0.87
N GLU A 222 21.56 -6.96 0.01
CA GLU A 222 22.52 -5.85 0.10
C GLU A 222 22.31 -5.04 1.39
N ILE A 223 21.04 -4.74 1.72
CA ILE A 223 20.70 -4.02 2.95
C ILE A 223 21.14 -4.79 4.19
N TYR A 224 21.04 -6.13 4.17
CA TYR A 224 21.42 -6.98 5.31
C TYR A 224 22.93 -7.20 5.42
N GLU A 225 23.61 -7.47 4.30
CA GLU A 225 25.05 -7.80 4.29
C GLU A 225 25.95 -6.55 4.36
N ASN A 226 25.49 -5.40 3.83
CA ASN A 226 26.26 -4.17 3.73
C ASN A 226 25.46 -2.95 4.22
N PRO A 227 25.04 -2.91 5.50
CA PRO A 227 24.29 -1.78 6.03
C PRO A 227 25.14 -0.51 6.05
N VAL A 228 24.56 0.62 5.63
CA VAL A 228 25.23 1.94 5.63
C VAL A 228 25.31 2.52 7.06
N SER A 229 24.39 2.13 7.93
CA SER A 229 24.38 2.47 9.36
C SER A 229 23.90 1.27 10.18
N LEU A 230 24.39 1.18 11.42
CA LEU A 230 23.94 0.17 12.40
C LEU A 230 22.68 0.67 13.13
#